data_303a8205f5ed33e22638b02f946f95bc
#
_entry.id   303a8205f5ed33e22638b02f946f95bc
#
_cell.length_a   1.000
_cell.length_b   1.000
_cell.length_c   1.000
_cell.angle_alpha   90.00
_cell.angle_beta   90.00
_cell.angle_gamma   90.00
#
_symmetry.space_group_name_H-M   'P 1'
#
loop_
_entity.id
_entity.type
_entity.pdbx_description
1 polymer ?
#
loop_
_entity_poly.entity_id
_entity_poly.type
_entity_poly.pdbx_seq_one_letter_code
_entity_poly.pdbx_strand_id
1 'polypeptide(L)'
;MAIIIPADLTIVTLRDGDRELPQRWTTEHAISALRDASDFLKAQADIEFPLGRCEQVVETMPPGGATDAVDESAYEFLATTHKAGDGVRVLAVDRVVTPEVGAQLGRRTRVCVIPYGPDLGAVARALAHALGHLLALPHVDSGRRLESAQESQLAAWKKNLMYSGALGRSPELSQTQVQAARSSPLARRFGGH
;
A
#
# COMPACT_ATOMS: atom_id res chain seq x y z
N MET A 1 6.41 20.03 -11.79
CA MET A 1 6.90 18.87 -12.55
C MET A 1 6.49 17.61 -11.80
N ALA A 2 5.90 16.65 -12.51
CA ALA A 2 5.46 15.39 -11.91
C ALA A 2 6.66 14.59 -11.38
N ILE A 3 6.49 13.95 -10.23
CA ILE A 3 7.47 13.01 -9.67
C ILE A 3 7.05 11.61 -10.11
N ILE A 4 7.93 10.91 -10.83
CA ILE A 4 7.65 9.59 -11.40
C ILE A 4 8.46 8.53 -10.65
N ILE A 5 7.77 7.65 -9.91
CA ILE A 5 8.36 6.59 -9.09
C ILE A 5 7.96 5.24 -9.67
N PRO A 6 8.85 4.47 -10.31
CA PRO A 6 8.50 3.17 -10.86
C PRO A 6 7.96 2.22 -9.78
N ALA A 7 6.89 1.48 -10.09
CA ALA A 7 6.30 0.48 -9.21
C ALA A 7 6.34 -0.91 -9.84
N ASP A 8 7.09 -1.82 -9.25
CA ASP A 8 7.03 -3.24 -9.59
C ASP A 8 5.88 -3.90 -8.86
N LEU A 9 5.16 -4.78 -9.53
CA LEU A 9 4.00 -5.49 -9.00
C LEU A 9 4.29 -6.99 -8.98
N THR A 10 4.12 -7.63 -7.83
CA THR A 10 4.28 -9.06 -7.67
C THR A 10 3.00 -9.66 -7.10
N ILE A 11 2.38 -10.59 -7.80
CA ILE A 11 1.25 -11.37 -7.30
C ILE A 11 1.82 -12.59 -6.60
N VAL A 12 1.57 -12.70 -5.30
CA VAL A 12 2.18 -13.73 -4.46
C VAL A 12 1.13 -14.78 -4.10
N THR A 13 1.28 -15.98 -4.61
CA THR A 13 0.57 -17.16 -4.12
C THR A 13 1.34 -17.73 -2.95
N LEU A 14 0.71 -17.83 -1.79
CA LEU A 14 1.33 -18.41 -0.61
C LEU A 14 1.17 -19.94 -0.61
N ARG A 15 2.16 -20.63 -0.07
CA ARG A 15 2.15 -22.09 0.12
C ARG A 15 2.40 -22.43 1.59
N ASP A 16 1.57 -23.30 2.14
CA ASP A 16 1.73 -23.91 3.46
C ASP A 16 2.08 -25.38 3.28
N GLY A 17 3.36 -25.75 3.46
CA GLY A 17 3.87 -27.06 3.08
C GLY A 17 3.69 -27.32 1.58
N ASP A 18 2.98 -28.40 1.24
CA ASP A 18 2.67 -28.77 -0.16
C ASP A 18 1.36 -28.15 -0.69
N ARG A 19 0.63 -27.40 0.16
CA ARG A 19 -0.67 -26.81 -0.19
C ARG A 19 -0.52 -25.37 -0.63
N GLU A 20 -0.87 -25.05 -1.86
CA GLU A 20 -1.06 -23.68 -2.32
C GLU A 20 -2.35 -23.10 -1.73
N LEU A 21 -2.25 -21.88 -1.18
CA LEU A 21 -3.40 -21.14 -0.68
C LEU A 21 -4.14 -20.47 -1.84
N PRO A 22 -5.45 -20.20 -1.69
CA PRO A 22 -6.22 -19.52 -2.72
C PRO A 22 -5.57 -18.21 -3.14
N GLN A 23 -5.52 -17.95 -4.44
CA GLN A 23 -5.09 -16.69 -5.01
C GLN A 23 -6.17 -16.18 -5.97
N ARG A 24 -6.81 -15.07 -5.61
CA ARG A 24 -7.91 -14.46 -6.38
C ARG A 24 -7.46 -13.30 -7.27
N TRP A 25 -6.23 -12.79 -7.06
CA TRP A 25 -5.70 -11.76 -7.93
C TRP A 25 -5.46 -12.29 -9.34
N THR A 26 -5.95 -11.56 -10.33
CA THR A 26 -5.49 -11.69 -11.70
C THR A 26 -4.50 -10.56 -11.99
N THR A 27 -3.66 -10.74 -13.01
CA THR A 27 -2.73 -9.71 -13.47
C THR A 27 -3.46 -8.40 -13.82
N GLU A 28 -4.61 -8.51 -14.50
CA GLU A 28 -5.40 -7.34 -14.89
C GLU A 28 -5.96 -6.60 -13.68
N HIS A 29 -6.49 -7.32 -12.68
CA HIS A 29 -6.99 -6.71 -11.45
C HIS A 29 -5.88 -5.97 -10.68
N ALA A 30 -4.72 -6.59 -10.57
CA ALA A 30 -3.58 -6.01 -9.86
C ALA A 30 -3.02 -4.77 -10.57
N ILE A 31 -2.89 -4.82 -11.89
CA ILE A 31 -2.47 -3.68 -12.72
C ILE A 31 -3.51 -2.54 -12.65
N SER A 32 -4.81 -2.86 -12.72
CA SER A 32 -5.86 -1.85 -12.62
C SER A 32 -5.83 -1.15 -11.26
N ALA A 33 -5.69 -1.90 -10.16
CA ALA A 33 -5.58 -1.33 -8.83
C ALA A 33 -4.36 -0.39 -8.67
N LEU A 34 -3.21 -0.77 -9.23
CA LEU A 34 -2.02 0.08 -9.22
C LEU A 34 -2.21 1.35 -10.05
N ARG A 35 -2.78 1.23 -11.25
CA ARG A 35 -3.07 2.39 -12.11
C ARG A 35 -4.00 3.37 -11.41
N ASP A 36 -5.13 2.89 -10.88
CA ASP A 36 -6.13 3.74 -10.24
C ASP A 36 -5.57 4.42 -8.98
N ALA A 37 -4.73 3.72 -8.20
CA ALA A 37 -4.02 4.29 -7.05
C ALA A 37 -2.99 5.35 -7.48
N SER A 38 -2.28 5.11 -8.57
CA SER A 38 -1.32 6.05 -9.16
C SER A 38 -2.02 7.30 -9.67
N ASP A 39 -3.11 7.14 -10.42
CA ASP A 39 -3.91 8.26 -10.93
C ASP A 39 -4.46 9.14 -9.81
N PHE A 40 -4.87 8.51 -8.70
CA PHE A 40 -5.31 9.21 -7.51
C PHE A 40 -4.19 10.09 -6.90
N LEU A 41 -2.98 9.55 -6.71
CA LEU A 41 -1.85 10.29 -6.17
C LEU A 41 -1.31 11.34 -7.15
N LYS A 42 -1.35 11.06 -8.45
CA LYS A 42 -1.03 12.02 -9.50
C LYS A 42 -1.95 13.24 -9.46
N ALA A 43 -3.25 13.01 -9.37
CA ALA A 43 -4.24 14.09 -9.32
C ALA A 43 -4.08 15.00 -8.10
N GLN A 44 -3.66 14.47 -6.95
CA GLN A 44 -3.59 15.22 -5.70
C GLN A 44 -2.20 15.76 -5.36
N ALA A 45 -1.16 15.01 -5.67
CA ALA A 45 0.21 15.34 -5.25
C ALA A 45 1.19 15.49 -6.42
N ASP A 46 0.74 15.30 -7.66
CA ASP A 46 1.57 15.26 -8.85
C ASP A 46 2.73 14.22 -8.71
N ILE A 47 2.38 13.06 -8.10
CA ILE A 47 3.25 11.90 -7.94
C ILE A 47 2.60 10.72 -8.65
N GLU A 48 3.33 10.10 -9.57
CA GLU A 48 2.87 8.98 -10.40
C GLU A 48 3.69 7.72 -10.12
N PHE A 49 3.00 6.59 -10.06
CA PHE A 49 3.59 5.27 -9.89
C PHE A 49 3.34 4.40 -11.13
N PRO A 50 4.05 4.62 -12.23
CA PRO A 50 3.88 3.79 -13.43
C PRO A 50 4.32 2.35 -13.14
N LEU A 51 3.61 1.40 -13.76
CA LEU A 51 4.00 -0.01 -13.72
C LEU A 51 5.38 -0.19 -14.36
N GLY A 52 6.32 -0.73 -13.59
CA GLY A 52 7.61 -1.18 -14.08
C GLY A 52 7.52 -2.62 -14.57
N ARG A 53 7.53 -3.57 -13.64
CA ARG A 53 7.43 -5.01 -13.92
C ARG A 53 6.20 -5.60 -13.25
N CYS A 54 5.59 -6.61 -13.87
CA CYS A 54 4.56 -7.44 -13.25
C CYS A 54 4.98 -8.90 -13.32
N GLU A 55 4.96 -9.60 -12.20
CA GLU A 55 5.31 -11.02 -12.09
C GLU A 55 4.37 -11.77 -11.14
N GLN A 56 4.29 -13.09 -11.30
CA GLN A 56 3.60 -13.98 -10.38
C GLN A 56 4.62 -14.95 -9.78
N VAL A 57 4.52 -15.15 -8.46
CA VAL A 57 5.42 -16.04 -7.72
C VAL A 57 4.65 -16.91 -6.74
N VAL A 58 5.23 -18.04 -6.39
CA VAL A 58 4.74 -18.91 -5.31
C VAL A 58 5.77 -18.89 -4.21
N GLU A 59 5.36 -18.49 -3.00
CA GLU A 59 6.24 -18.39 -1.84
C GLU A 59 5.78 -19.32 -0.72
N THR A 60 6.72 -20.10 -0.19
CA THR A 60 6.45 -20.95 0.95
C THR A 60 6.49 -20.13 2.24
N MET A 61 5.42 -20.20 3.02
CA MET A 61 5.31 -19.48 4.29
C MET A 61 6.40 -19.93 5.27
N PRO A 62 7.00 -18.98 6.01
CA PRO A 62 7.93 -19.34 7.07
C PRO A 62 7.21 -20.17 8.17
N PRO A 63 7.90 -21.13 8.82
CA PRO A 63 7.33 -21.90 9.89
C PRO A 63 6.80 -21.02 11.03
N GLY A 64 5.56 -21.28 11.47
CA GLY A 64 4.92 -20.56 12.58
C GLY A 64 4.17 -19.30 12.19
N GLY A 65 4.15 -18.93 10.89
CA GLY A 65 3.29 -17.87 10.38
C GLY A 65 1.81 -18.30 10.31
N ALA A 66 0.91 -17.34 10.13
CA ALA A 66 -0.50 -17.63 9.90
C ALA A 66 -0.66 -18.44 8.60
N THR A 67 -1.40 -19.54 8.68
CA THR A 67 -1.48 -20.54 7.60
C THR A 67 -2.32 -20.12 6.41
N ASP A 68 -3.08 -19.01 6.50
CA ASP A 68 -4.04 -18.60 5.47
C ASP A 68 -4.01 -17.09 5.13
N ALA A 69 -3.10 -16.34 5.74
CA ALA A 69 -3.00 -14.89 5.54
C ALA A 69 -1.60 -14.37 5.87
N VAL A 70 -1.24 -13.23 5.31
CA VAL A 70 0.02 -12.53 5.63
C VAL A 70 -0.11 -11.86 7.00
N ASP A 71 0.64 -12.35 7.98
CA ASP A 71 0.87 -11.71 9.27
C ASP A 71 2.17 -10.87 9.24
N GLU A 72 2.60 -10.34 10.38
CA GLU A 72 3.81 -9.52 10.48
C GLU A 72 5.08 -10.29 10.06
N SER A 73 5.20 -11.54 10.47
CA SER A 73 6.35 -12.39 10.15
C SER A 73 6.42 -12.71 8.66
N ALA A 74 5.27 -13.09 8.07
CA ALA A 74 5.17 -13.32 6.64
C ALA A 74 5.42 -12.04 5.82
N TYR A 75 4.94 -10.88 6.31
CA TYR A 75 5.23 -9.61 5.68
C TYR A 75 6.73 -9.30 5.67
N GLU A 76 7.42 -9.46 6.80
CA GLU A 76 8.86 -9.22 6.90
C GLU A 76 9.65 -10.17 5.97
N PHE A 77 9.26 -11.44 5.92
CA PHE A 77 9.81 -12.42 4.99
C PHE A 77 9.62 -11.97 3.53
N LEU A 78 8.39 -11.68 3.12
CA LEU A 78 8.08 -11.25 1.76
C LEU A 78 8.79 -9.95 1.38
N ALA A 79 8.81 -8.95 2.27
CA ALA A 79 9.48 -7.68 2.02
C ALA A 79 11.02 -7.81 1.92
N THR A 80 11.59 -8.83 2.56
CA THR A 80 13.02 -9.13 2.50
C THR A 80 13.36 -9.94 1.24
N THR A 81 12.50 -10.88 0.86
CA THR A 81 12.66 -11.72 -0.33
C THR A 81 12.43 -10.91 -1.60
N HIS A 82 11.36 -10.11 -1.64
CA HIS A 82 10.96 -9.29 -2.79
C HIS A 82 11.34 -7.82 -2.59
N LYS A 83 12.63 -7.56 -2.49
CA LYS A 83 13.13 -6.18 -2.33
C LYS A 83 12.69 -5.29 -3.49
N ALA A 84 12.34 -4.05 -3.18
CA ALA A 84 12.13 -3.05 -4.20
C ALA A 84 13.44 -2.77 -4.95
N GLY A 85 13.35 -2.67 -6.27
CA GLY A 85 14.45 -2.21 -7.11
C GLY A 85 14.73 -0.71 -6.91
N ASP A 86 14.78 0.08 -7.99
CA ASP A 86 14.97 1.51 -7.86
C ASP A 86 13.74 2.25 -7.30
N GLY A 87 12.53 1.82 -7.65
CA GLY A 87 11.27 2.40 -7.22
C GLY A 87 10.68 1.79 -5.94
N VAL A 88 9.41 1.41 -6.00
CA VAL A 88 8.66 0.70 -4.97
C VAL A 88 8.27 -0.69 -5.46
N ARG A 89 7.91 -1.59 -4.54
CA ARG A 89 7.32 -2.88 -4.87
C ARG A 89 5.97 -3.04 -4.18
N VAL A 90 4.99 -3.48 -4.95
CA VAL A 90 3.64 -3.82 -4.49
C VAL A 90 3.49 -5.33 -4.52
N LEU A 91 3.18 -5.94 -3.38
CA LEU A 91 2.90 -7.36 -3.26
C LEU A 91 1.38 -7.55 -3.13
N ALA A 92 0.76 -8.14 -4.15
CA ALA A 92 -0.66 -8.47 -4.16
C ALA A 92 -0.84 -9.89 -3.59
N VAL A 93 -1.47 -9.99 -2.42
CA VAL A 93 -1.71 -11.23 -1.70
C VAL A 93 -3.21 -11.48 -1.53
N ASP A 94 -3.63 -12.72 -1.27
CA ASP A 94 -5.06 -13.00 -1.10
C ASP A 94 -5.62 -12.41 0.19
N ARG A 95 -4.91 -12.57 1.31
CA ARG A 95 -5.35 -12.13 2.65
C ARG A 95 -4.22 -11.55 3.48
N VAL A 96 -4.55 -10.59 4.32
CA VAL A 96 -3.66 -10.02 5.36
C VAL A 96 -4.39 -10.08 6.70
N VAL A 97 -3.70 -10.47 7.77
CA VAL A 97 -4.30 -10.60 9.11
C VAL A 97 -4.68 -9.22 9.66
N THR A 98 -3.77 -8.25 9.55
CA THR A 98 -4.00 -6.87 9.99
C THR A 98 -3.46 -5.89 8.94
N PRO A 99 -4.28 -4.97 8.44
CA PRO A 99 -3.85 -3.99 7.44
C PRO A 99 -2.72 -3.06 7.92
N GLU A 100 -2.55 -2.91 9.22
CA GLU A 100 -1.62 -1.96 9.85
C GLU A 100 -0.15 -2.43 9.87
N VAL A 101 0.07 -3.73 9.67
CA VAL A 101 1.39 -4.37 9.78
C VAL A 101 2.42 -3.82 8.78
N GLY A 102 1.96 -3.23 7.70
CA GLY A 102 2.84 -2.83 6.60
C GLY A 102 3.48 -1.44 6.67
N ALA A 103 2.93 -0.51 7.46
CA ALA A 103 3.26 0.91 7.33
C ALA A 103 4.71 1.27 7.73
N GLN A 104 5.26 0.69 8.77
CA GLN A 104 6.62 0.98 9.25
C GLN A 104 7.70 0.21 8.47
N LEU A 105 7.46 -1.07 8.21
CA LEU A 105 8.35 -1.91 7.39
C LEU A 105 8.38 -1.41 5.95
N GLY A 106 7.25 -1.00 5.41
CA GLY A 106 7.14 -0.44 4.07
C GLY A 106 8.07 0.74 3.81
N ARG A 107 8.16 1.70 4.74
CA ARG A 107 9.06 2.86 4.60
C ARG A 107 10.53 2.47 4.45
N ARG A 108 10.96 1.45 5.17
CA ARG A 108 12.35 0.99 5.18
C ARG A 108 12.68 0.13 3.96
N THR A 109 11.75 -0.72 3.56
CA THR A 109 11.93 -1.67 2.46
C THR A 109 11.47 -1.14 1.11
N ARG A 110 10.63 -0.10 1.08
CA ARG A 110 9.90 0.40 -0.09
C ARG A 110 8.98 -0.67 -0.71
N VAL A 111 8.49 -1.57 0.13
CA VAL A 111 7.55 -2.63 -0.24
C VAL A 111 6.23 -2.38 0.48
N CYS A 112 5.12 -2.51 -0.21
CA CYS A 112 3.80 -2.56 0.42
C CYS A 112 3.06 -3.83 0.02
N VAL A 113 2.18 -4.29 0.91
CA VAL A 113 1.36 -5.48 0.69
C VAL A 113 -0.10 -5.03 0.61
N ILE A 114 -0.84 -5.53 -0.37
CA ILE A 114 -2.26 -5.27 -0.52
C ILE A 114 -3.03 -6.59 -0.56
N PRO A 115 -4.11 -6.71 0.25
CA PRO A 115 -4.99 -7.87 0.18
C PRO A 115 -5.93 -7.79 -1.03
N TYR A 116 -6.40 -8.94 -1.48
CA TYR A 116 -7.49 -9.00 -2.45
C TYR A 116 -8.77 -8.40 -1.87
N GLY A 117 -9.51 -7.70 -2.71
CA GLY A 117 -10.86 -7.23 -2.42
C GLY A 117 -11.73 -7.23 -3.68
N PRO A 118 -13.03 -7.56 -3.55
CA PRO A 118 -13.94 -7.62 -4.69
C PRO A 118 -14.27 -6.21 -5.26
N ASP A 119 -14.17 -5.17 -4.44
CA ASP A 119 -14.31 -3.78 -4.86
C ASP A 119 -12.92 -3.21 -5.22
N LEU A 120 -12.60 -3.20 -6.53
CA LEU A 120 -11.33 -2.69 -7.03
C LEU A 120 -11.10 -1.22 -6.67
N GLY A 121 -12.15 -0.40 -6.60
CA GLY A 121 -12.02 0.98 -6.17
C GLY A 121 -11.60 1.10 -4.70
N ALA A 122 -12.12 0.23 -3.81
CA ALA A 122 -11.67 0.18 -2.42
C ALA A 122 -10.21 -0.30 -2.33
N VAL A 123 -9.84 -1.30 -3.12
CA VAL A 123 -8.46 -1.80 -3.18
C VAL A 123 -7.51 -0.73 -3.69
N ALA A 124 -7.86 0.01 -4.74
CA ALA A 124 -7.04 1.11 -5.26
C ALA A 124 -6.83 2.21 -4.22
N ARG A 125 -7.88 2.56 -3.44
CA ARG A 125 -7.75 3.53 -2.34
C ARG A 125 -6.84 3.00 -1.21
N ALA A 126 -6.97 1.72 -0.85
CA ALA A 126 -6.10 1.08 0.13
C ALA A 126 -4.64 1.05 -0.36
N LEU A 127 -4.41 0.79 -1.64
CA LEU A 127 -3.08 0.87 -2.24
C LEU A 127 -2.54 2.30 -2.26
N ALA A 128 -3.34 3.29 -2.62
CA ALA A 128 -2.94 4.70 -2.56
C ALA A 128 -2.57 5.13 -1.13
N HIS A 129 -3.31 4.65 -0.11
CA HIS A 129 -2.98 4.82 1.30
C HIS A 129 -1.63 4.18 1.65
N ALA A 130 -1.40 2.93 1.25
CA ALA A 130 -0.14 2.23 1.48
C ALA A 130 1.05 2.94 0.80
N LEU A 131 0.89 3.40 -0.44
CA LEU A 131 1.87 4.24 -1.14
C LEU A 131 2.10 5.57 -0.42
N GLY A 132 1.06 6.16 0.19
CA GLY A 132 1.18 7.33 1.07
C GLY A 132 2.13 7.09 2.24
N HIS A 133 2.10 5.91 2.84
CA HIS A 133 3.07 5.54 3.88
C HIS A 133 4.50 5.44 3.34
N LEU A 134 4.70 4.92 2.13
CA LEU A 134 6.02 4.91 1.48
C LEU A 134 6.53 6.33 1.21
N LEU A 135 5.63 7.29 0.99
CA LEU A 135 5.90 8.73 0.90
C LEU A 135 6.03 9.41 2.27
N ALA A 136 6.20 8.62 3.34
CA ALA A 136 6.37 9.08 4.72
C ALA A 136 5.16 9.83 5.32
N LEU A 137 3.96 9.68 4.77
CA LEU A 137 2.75 10.26 5.35
C LEU A 137 2.29 9.46 6.58
N PRO A 138 2.09 10.09 7.74
CA PRO A 138 1.50 9.46 8.92
C PRO A 138 -0.02 9.39 8.79
N HIS A 139 -0.66 8.54 9.61
CA HIS A 139 -2.10 8.59 9.80
C HIS A 139 -2.54 9.93 10.40
N VAL A 140 -3.67 10.47 9.93
CA VAL A 140 -4.22 11.75 10.43
C VAL A 140 -4.77 11.65 11.86
N ASP A 141 -5.12 10.45 12.27
CA ASP A 141 -5.64 10.11 13.59
C ASP A 141 -4.58 9.52 14.54
N SER A 142 -3.31 9.48 14.13
CA SER A 142 -2.20 8.96 14.96
C SER A 142 -2.13 9.66 16.31
N GLY A 143 -2.12 8.87 17.38
CA GLY A 143 -2.05 9.35 18.76
C GLY A 143 -3.35 9.93 19.31
N ARG A 144 -4.46 9.85 18.60
CA ARG A 144 -5.79 10.30 19.04
C ARG A 144 -6.69 9.11 19.33
N ARG A 145 -7.44 9.17 20.45
CA ARG A 145 -8.41 8.13 20.77
C ARG A 145 -9.66 8.35 19.92
N LEU A 146 -10.02 7.38 19.08
CA LEU A 146 -11.25 7.40 18.27
C LEU A 146 -12.51 7.57 19.13
N GLU A 147 -12.50 6.98 20.33
CA GLU A 147 -13.62 7.03 21.30
C GLU A 147 -13.91 8.43 21.83
N SER A 148 -12.94 9.34 21.79
CA SER A 148 -13.09 10.74 22.25
C SER A 148 -13.22 11.76 21.12
N ALA A 149 -13.22 11.29 19.86
CA ALA A 149 -13.31 12.18 18.71
C ALA A 149 -14.74 12.68 18.52
N GLN A 150 -14.89 13.98 18.26
CA GLN A 150 -16.18 14.55 17.89
C GLN A 150 -16.62 14.03 16.52
N GLU A 151 -17.91 13.93 16.29
CA GLU A 151 -18.48 13.40 15.04
C GLU A 151 -18.00 14.16 13.78
N SER A 152 -17.88 15.49 13.89
CA SER A 152 -17.32 16.35 12.84
C SER A 152 -15.86 16.02 12.51
N GLN A 153 -15.08 15.65 13.52
CA GLN A 153 -13.68 15.26 13.38
C GLN A 153 -13.54 13.89 12.71
N LEU A 154 -14.37 12.93 13.11
CA LEU A 154 -14.46 11.63 12.47
C LEU A 154 -14.86 11.75 10.98
N ALA A 155 -15.83 12.63 10.68
CA ALA A 155 -16.25 12.89 9.32
C ALA A 155 -15.11 13.49 8.47
N ALA A 156 -14.31 14.38 9.05
CA ALA A 156 -13.15 14.96 8.39
C ALA A 156 -12.04 13.92 8.15
N TRP A 157 -11.77 13.05 9.13
CA TRP A 157 -10.77 11.99 8.98
C TRP A 157 -11.15 10.97 7.90
N LYS A 158 -12.42 10.54 7.85
CA LYS A 158 -12.93 9.62 6.82
C LYS A 158 -12.77 10.14 5.39
N LYS A 159 -12.65 11.46 5.21
CA LYS A 159 -12.36 12.09 3.92
C LYS A 159 -10.87 12.17 3.63
N ASN A 160 -10.00 11.84 4.56
CA ASN A 160 -8.56 11.91 4.36
C ASN A 160 -8.00 10.55 3.94
N LEU A 161 -7.14 10.53 2.92
CA LEU A 161 -6.50 9.30 2.44
C LEU A 161 -5.72 8.57 3.54
N MET A 162 -5.09 9.32 4.45
CA MET A 162 -4.27 8.77 5.53
C MET A 162 -5.05 8.52 6.83
N TYR A 163 -6.35 8.25 6.74
CA TYR A 163 -7.14 7.79 7.88
C TYR A 163 -6.90 6.29 8.11
N SER A 164 -6.68 5.86 9.37
CA SER A 164 -6.40 4.46 9.72
C SER A 164 -7.60 3.52 9.59
N GLY A 165 -8.82 4.07 9.59
CA GLY A 165 -10.06 3.30 9.43
C GLY A 165 -10.53 3.20 7.98
N ALA A 166 -11.79 2.82 7.81
CA ALA A 166 -12.41 2.67 6.49
C ALA A 166 -12.45 4.00 5.73
N LEU A 167 -11.81 4.04 4.57
CA LEU A 167 -11.78 5.21 3.72
C LEU A 167 -13.12 5.49 3.07
N GLY A 168 -13.46 6.77 2.95
CA GLY A 168 -14.58 7.25 2.15
C GLY A 168 -14.42 6.97 0.65
N ARG A 169 -15.45 7.25 -0.15
CA ARG A 169 -15.41 7.00 -1.59
C ARG A 169 -14.40 7.88 -2.35
N SER A 170 -14.18 9.09 -1.87
CA SER A 170 -13.28 10.07 -2.48
C SER A 170 -12.41 10.70 -1.39
N PRO A 171 -11.43 9.97 -0.86
CA PRO A 171 -10.53 10.52 0.14
C PRO A 171 -9.61 11.57 -0.50
N GLU A 172 -9.10 12.51 0.30
CA GLU A 172 -8.24 13.59 -0.15
C GLU A 172 -6.97 13.68 0.69
N LEU A 173 -5.93 14.26 0.14
CA LEU A 173 -4.75 14.70 0.89
C LEU A 173 -4.87 16.20 1.20
N SER A 174 -4.53 16.58 2.42
CA SER A 174 -4.38 18.01 2.74
C SER A 174 -3.16 18.61 2.04
N GLN A 175 -3.13 19.92 1.85
CA GLN A 175 -1.97 20.60 1.25
C GLN A 175 -0.67 20.30 2.01
N THR A 176 -0.71 20.23 3.35
CA THR A 176 0.44 19.86 4.17
C THR A 176 0.93 18.44 3.86
N GLN A 177 0.00 17.48 3.67
CA GLN A 177 0.35 16.12 3.28
C GLN A 177 0.91 16.05 1.86
N VAL A 178 0.35 16.82 0.92
CA VAL A 178 0.90 16.93 -0.44
C VAL A 178 2.34 17.44 -0.40
N GLN A 179 2.63 18.49 0.34
CA GLN A 179 3.99 19.02 0.50
C GLN A 179 4.92 18.00 1.16
N ALA A 180 4.44 17.32 2.22
CA ALA A 180 5.21 16.27 2.90
C ALA A 180 5.52 15.10 1.97
N ALA A 181 4.53 14.62 1.18
CA ALA A 181 4.71 13.56 0.20
C ALA A 181 5.78 13.93 -0.85
N ARG A 182 5.68 15.12 -1.43
CA ARG A 182 6.64 15.62 -2.44
C ARG A 182 8.05 15.84 -1.87
N SER A 183 8.14 16.14 -0.57
CA SER A 183 9.41 16.34 0.14
C SER A 183 9.95 15.06 0.78
N SER A 184 9.26 13.93 0.65
CA SER A 184 9.69 12.66 1.22
C SER A 184 11.02 12.20 0.65
N PRO A 185 11.81 11.38 1.38
CA PRO A 185 13.05 10.84 0.85
C PRO A 185 12.87 10.07 -0.46
N LEU A 186 11.75 9.33 -0.59
CA LEU A 186 11.41 8.59 -1.79
C LEU A 186 11.14 9.54 -2.96
N ALA A 187 10.28 10.55 -2.77
CA ALA A 187 9.93 11.51 -3.81
C ALA A 187 11.15 12.33 -4.27
N ARG A 188 12.01 12.77 -3.33
CA ARG A 188 13.25 13.50 -3.66
C ARG A 188 14.24 12.70 -4.50
N ARG A 189 14.25 11.37 -4.35
CA ARG A 189 15.11 10.50 -5.17
C ARG A 189 14.73 10.54 -6.66
N PHE A 190 13.45 10.77 -6.98
CA PHE A 190 12.92 10.73 -8.34
C PHE A 190 12.48 12.09 -8.88
N GLY A 191 12.29 13.08 -8.02
CA GLY A 191 11.99 14.45 -8.41
C GLY A 191 13.26 15.21 -8.72
N GLY A 192 13.80 15.13 -9.93
CA GLY A 192 15.02 15.86 -10.29
C GLY A 192 15.02 17.32 -9.81
N HIS A 193 16.17 17.80 -9.36
CA HIS A 193 16.42 19.17 -8.91
C HIS A 193 16.23 20.18 -10.03
#